data_8a4695230be6a13b5ddbaa696619cbec
#
_entry.id   8a4695230be6a13b5ddbaa696619cbec
#
_cell.length_a   1.000
_cell.length_b   1.000
_cell.length_c   1.000
_cell.angle_alpha   90.00
_cell.angle_beta   90.00
_cell.angle_gamma   90.00
#
_symmetry.space_group_name_H-M   'P 1'
#
loop_
_entity.id
_entity.type
_entity.pdbx_description
1 polymer ?
#
loop_
_entity_poly.entity_id
_entity_poly.type
_entity_poly.pdbx_seq_one_letter_code
_entity_poly.pdbx_strand_id
1 'polypeptide(L)'
;LLDKWKHEEKEFILLIEYVINNQELIIGGSKMKKAGILGGGQLGRMLLQAAANYPVETYILENDSHCPSAHLCHHFTKGDINDYDTVYQFGKNLDVITIEIEAVNVEALEKLESEGVQIIPSPSSLKTIKNKITQKQFYHTNQIPTADFLITQNKKDLQSHTSFFPAVHKLAEGGYDGKGVEVLKDEKDIQRGFDAPAVLEKMIHISKEISIIVAVSKTGEITLYPPAEMVFDPALNLLDYQISPARLEEKVFFKAEAIAVQAVKKLASPGLFAVELLVDHQGEVYVNEIAPRVHNSGHHSIEGNYSSQFDMLWRILLDYPLGSTKPVHTSVLLNIIGAEGHSGQAVYLGLEQVLKTENAFIHLYGKSYTKPGRKMGHITLLGSDISELVFKAHRIKNMLKVVAST
;
A
#
# COMPACT_ATOMS: atom_id res chain seq x y z
N LEU A 1 -2.28 52.49 -19.28
CA LEU A 1 -1.54 51.23 -19.13
C LEU A 1 -0.72 51.22 -17.83
N LEU A 2 0.06 52.23 -17.54
CA LEU A 2 0.89 52.36 -16.32
C LEU A 2 0.06 52.37 -15.03
N ASP A 3 -1.13 53.01 -15.04
CA ASP A 3 -2.00 53.07 -13.86
C ASP A 3 -2.71 51.70 -13.59
N LYS A 4 -3.00 50.93 -14.63
CA LYS A 4 -3.55 49.58 -14.49
C LYS A 4 -2.50 48.63 -13.90
N TRP A 5 -1.24 48.74 -14.36
CA TRP A 5 -0.11 47.98 -13.82
C TRP A 5 0.14 48.24 -12.33
N LYS A 6 0.12 49.51 -11.92
CA LYS A 6 0.29 49.92 -10.52
C LYS A 6 -0.87 49.48 -9.62
N HIS A 7 -2.06 49.30 -10.18
CA HIS A 7 -3.22 48.79 -9.43
C HIS A 7 -3.11 47.29 -9.22
N GLU A 8 -2.77 46.53 -10.27
CA GLU A 8 -2.54 45.09 -10.20
C GLU A 8 -1.35 44.71 -9.29
N GLU A 9 -0.28 45.50 -9.31
CA GLU A 9 0.88 45.35 -8.42
C GLU A 9 0.51 45.59 -6.94
N LYS A 10 -0.32 46.58 -6.66
CA LYS A 10 -0.85 46.84 -5.32
C LYS A 10 -1.77 45.73 -4.79
N GLU A 11 -2.68 45.22 -5.63
CA GLU A 11 -3.53 44.09 -5.26
C GLU A 11 -2.70 42.83 -5.01
N PHE A 12 -1.68 42.58 -5.83
CA PHE A 12 -0.77 41.45 -5.65
C PHE A 12 0.06 41.55 -4.37
N ILE A 13 0.56 42.76 -4.02
CA ILE A 13 1.27 43.01 -2.76
C ILE A 13 0.33 42.81 -1.56
N LEU A 14 -0.90 43.34 -1.62
CA LEU A 14 -1.91 43.14 -0.56
C LEU A 14 -2.30 41.69 -0.39
N LEU A 15 -2.36 40.92 -1.49
CA LEU A 15 -2.62 39.46 -1.46
C LEU A 15 -1.44 38.72 -0.82
N ILE A 16 -0.21 39.08 -1.16
CA ILE A 16 1.01 38.54 -0.54
C ILE A 16 1.07 38.90 0.95
N GLU A 17 0.79 40.14 1.33
CA GLU A 17 0.75 40.56 2.74
C GLU A 17 -0.39 39.86 3.50
N TYR A 18 -1.56 39.63 2.88
CA TYR A 18 -2.65 38.87 3.46
C TYR A 18 -2.26 37.41 3.66
N VAL A 19 -1.61 36.79 2.68
CA VAL A 19 -1.11 35.42 2.77
C VAL A 19 0.01 35.28 3.80
N ILE A 20 0.92 36.23 3.87
CA ILE A 20 2.01 36.26 4.86
C ILE A 20 1.47 36.50 6.28
N ASN A 21 0.49 37.39 6.45
CA ASN A 21 -0.07 37.71 7.77
C ASN A 21 -1.08 36.71 8.29
N ASN A 22 -1.67 35.86 7.41
CA ASN A 22 -2.59 34.78 7.79
C ASN A 22 -1.97 33.38 7.75
N GLN A 23 -0.76 33.24 7.22
CA GLN A 23 0.07 32.08 7.45
C GLN A 23 1.15 32.50 8.45
N GLU A 24 0.92 32.19 9.72
CA GLU A 24 2.01 32.02 10.65
C GLU A 24 2.88 30.87 10.15
N LEU A 25 3.78 31.19 9.23
CA LEU A 25 4.94 30.35 8.97
C LEU A 25 5.82 30.49 10.21
N ILE A 26 5.47 29.83 11.31
CA ILE A 26 6.31 29.69 12.49
C ILE A 26 7.48 28.79 12.09
N ILE A 27 8.39 29.33 11.30
CA ILE A 27 9.75 28.81 11.17
C ILE A 27 10.48 29.22 12.45
N GLY A 28 10.39 28.39 13.48
CA GLY A 28 11.10 28.61 14.74
C GLY A 28 10.19 28.53 15.95
N GLY A 29 9.97 27.33 16.49
CA GLY A 29 9.34 27.13 17.80
C GLY A 29 8.12 26.21 17.85
N SER A 30 7.58 25.71 16.76
CA SER A 30 6.59 24.65 16.85
C SER A 30 7.29 23.35 17.25
N LYS A 31 6.85 22.76 18.33
CA LYS A 31 7.28 21.42 18.77
C LYS A 31 7.07 20.46 17.61
N MET A 32 8.14 19.77 17.17
CA MET A 32 8.03 18.76 16.12
C MET A 32 6.93 17.77 16.50
N LYS A 33 6.04 17.44 15.53
CA LYS A 33 5.02 16.39 15.74
C LYS A 33 5.68 15.06 16.01
N LYS A 34 5.14 14.33 16.98
CA LYS A 34 5.54 12.98 17.33
C LYS A 34 4.66 11.99 16.58
N ALA A 35 5.24 11.29 15.61
CA ALA A 35 4.52 10.36 14.77
C ALA A 35 4.96 8.91 15.03
N GLY A 36 4.00 8.04 15.38
CA GLY A 36 4.19 6.61 15.58
C GLY A 36 3.85 5.80 14.34
N ILE A 37 4.61 4.74 14.09
CA ILE A 37 4.34 3.75 13.07
C ILE A 37 4.28 2.39 13.75
N LEU A 38 3.17 1.67 13.61
CA LEU A 38 3.05 0.29 14.07
C LEU A 38 3.52 -0.66 12.97
N GLY A 39 4.61 -1.38 13.28
CA GLY A 39 5.34 -2.22 12.35
C GLY A 39 6.64 -1.57 11.87
N GLY A 40 7.67 -2.39 11.70
CA GLY A 40 9.03 -1.97 11.36
C GLY A 40 9.61 -2.62 10.11
N GLY A 41 8.79 -3.16 9.21
CA GLY A 41 9.21 -3.82 7.98
C GLY A 41 9.67 -2.85 6.88
N GLN A 42 9.63 -3.31 5.63
CA GLN A 42 10.08 -2.51 4.49
C GLN A 42 9.24 -1.26 4.24
N LEU A 43 7.93 -1.29 4.54
CA LEU A 43 7.06 -0.14 4.36
C LEU A 43 7.40 0.94 5.39
N GLY A 44 7.57 0.57 6.65
CA GLY A 44 8.05 1.44 7.72
C GLY A 44 9.40 2.05 7.38
N ARG A 45 10.35 1.24 6.84
CA ARG A 45 11.64 1.75 6.37
C ARG A 45 11.51 2.85 5.33
N MET A 46 10.69 2.64 4.28
CA MET A 46 10.50 3.63 3.22
C MET A 46 9.70 4.85 3.70
N LEU A 47 8.78 4.67 4.66
CA LEU A 47 8.14 5.79 5.35
C LEU A 47 9.18 6.65 6.08
N LEU A 48 10.09 6.05 6.84
CA LEU A 48 11.13 6.79 7.55
C LEU A 48 12.11 7.50 6.60
N GLN A 49 12.43 6.91 5.44
CA GLN A 49 13.22 7.58 4.41
C GLN A 49 12.53 8.85 3.90
N ALA A 50 11.22 8.80 3.67
CA ALA A 50 10.44 9.98 3.26
C ALA A 50 10.27 10.99 4.41
N ALA A 51 10.18 10.53 5.66
CA ALA A 51 10.09 11.38 6.86
C ALA A 51 11.24 12.36 6.99
N ALA A 52 12.42 12.01 6.50
CA ALA A 52 13.62 12.87 6.56
C ALA A 52 13.44 14.22 5.86
N ASN A 53 12.42 14.37 5.00
CA ASN A 53 12.07 15.63 4.34
C ASN A 53 11.19 16.55 5.21
N TYR A 54 10.75 16.09 6.38
CA TYR A 54 9.77 16.79 7.23
C TYR A 54 10.28 17.00 8.65
N PRO A 55 9.86 18.08 9.33
CA PRO A 55 10.19 18.32 10.74
C PRO A 55 9.28 17.44 11.63
N VAL A 56 9.58 16.14 11.71
CA VAL A 56 8.82 15.15 12.46
C VAL A 56 9.73 14.28 13.31
N GLU A 57 9.32 13.98 14.53
CA GLU A 57 9.99 13.03 15.42
C GLU A 57 9.30 11.66 15.27
N THR A 58 10.05 10.67 14.78
CA THR A 58 9.49 9.37 14.39
C THR A 58 9.70 8.30 15.45
N TYR A 59 8.65 7.53 15.71
CA TYR A 59 8.60 6.44 16.68
C TYR A 59 8.17 5.15 15.96
N ILE A 60 8.84 4.03 16.25
CA ILE A 60 8.49 2.70 15.73
C ILE A 60 8.18 1.76 16.89
N LEU A 61 7.08 1.01 16.78
CA LEU A 61 6.80 -0.15 17.61
C LEU A 61 6.90 -1.42 16.77
N GLU A 62 7.84 -2.32 17.13
CA GLU A 62 8.04 -3.59 16.43
C GLU A 62 8.72 -4.60 17.38
N ASN A 63 8.42 -5.89 17.25
CA ASN A 63 8.96 -6.92 18.12
C ASN A 63 10.39 -7.35 17.74
N ASP A 64 10.81 -7.16 16.49
CA ASP A 64 12.15 -7.47 16.00
C ASP A 64 13.05 -6.21 16.01
N SER A 65 13.98 -6.15 16.96
CA SER A 65 14.95 -5.06 17.06
C SER A 65 15.92 -4.95 15.88
N HIS A 66 15.97 -5.96 15.00
CA HIS A 66 16.76 -5.98 13.77
C HIS A 66 15.89 -5.74 12.52
N CYS A 67 14.66 -5.25 12.70
CA CYS A 67 13.78 -4.95 11.58
C CYS A 67 14.35 -3.84 10.67
N PRO A 68 13.91 -3.76 9.41
CA PRO A 68 14.37 -2.77 8.43
C PRO A 68 14.31 -1.30 8.90
N SER A 69 13.43 -0.97 9.83
CA SER A 69 13.19 0.40 10.32
C SER A 69 13.98 0.76 11.57
N ALA A 70 14.48 -0.21 12.33
CA ALA A 70 14.96 0.00 13.70
C ALA A 70 16.05 1.07 13.85
N HIS A 71 16.92 1.22 12.86
CA HIS A 71 18.05 2.18 12.88
C HIS A 71 17.78 3.48 12.09
N LEU A 72 16.55 3.67 11.60
CA LEU A 72 16.16 4.86 10.84
C LEU A 72 15.20 5.77 11.60
N CYS A 73 14.56 5.28 12.66
CA CYS A 73 13.66 6.07 13.49
C CYS A 73 14.42 6.84 14.58
N HIS A 74 13.80 7.91 15.12
CA HIS A 74 14.35 8.60 16.28
C HIS A 74 14.20 7.75 17.55
N HIS A 75 13.07 7.05 17.68
CA HIS A 75 12.76 6.23 18.85
C HIS A 75 12.23 4.85 18.43
N PHE A 76 12.91 3.81 18.86
CA PHE A 76 12.49 2.42 18.66
C PHE A 76 11.98 1.83 19.97
N THR A 77 10.77 1.28 19.92
CA THR A 77 10.17 0.54 21.03
C THR A 77 10.02 -0.92 20.61
N LYS A 78 10.65 -1.83 21.38
CA LYS A 78 10.46 -3.26 21.18
C LYS A 78 9.18 -3.71 21.84
N GLY A 79 8.24 -4.28 21.09
CA GLY A 79 6.98 -4.80 21.62
C GLY A 79 6.08 -5.39 20.56
N ASP A 80 5.01 -6.06 20.97
CA ASP A 80 4.03 -6.67 20.08
C ASP A 80 2.95 -5.64 19.69
N ILE A 81 2.80 -5.41 18.41
CA ILE A 81 1.77 -4.53 17.84
C ILE A 81 0.34 -5.10 17.98
N ASN A 82 0.17 -6.37 18.38
CA ASN A 82 -1.11 -6.98 18.66
C ASN A 82 -1.49 -6.93 20.17
N ASP A 83 -0.54 -6.57 21.03
CA ASP A 83 -0.80 -6.45 22.45
C ASP A 83 -1.40 -5.07 22.79
N TYR A 84 -2.55 -5.08 23.47
CA TYR A 84 -3.29 -3.86 23.82
C TYR A 84 -2.46 -2.89 24.66
N ASP A 85 -1.88 -3.37 25.74
CA ASP A 85 -1.16 -2.52 26.69
C ASP A 85 0.10 -1.94 26.06
N THR A 86 0.82 -2.74 25.27
CA THR A 86 2.01 -2.31 24.54
C THR A 86 1.69 -1.19 23.53
N VAL A 87 0.65 -1.36 22.71
CA VAL A 87 0.22 -0.34 21.74
C VAL A 87 -0.27 0.92 22.43
N TYR A 88 -1.06 0.78 23.50
CA TYR A 88 -1.56 1.92 24.27
C TYR A 88 -0.41 2.71 24.94
N GLN A 89 0.53 2.04 25.62
CA GLN A 89 1.66 2.72 26.27
C GLN A 89 2.58 3.40 25.24
N PHE A 90 2.77 2.79 24.06
CA PHE A 90 3.52 3.37 22.97
C PHE A 90 2.86 4.65 22.46
N GLY A 91 1.53 4.63 22.26
CA GLY A 91 0.80 5.68 21.56
C GLY A 91 0.40 6.90 22.38
N LYS A 92 0.18 6.75 23.70
CA LYS A 92 -0.48 7.76 24.56
C LYS A 92 0.18 9.15 24.63
N ASN A 93 1.43 9.27 24.22
CA ASN A 93 2.18 10.54 24.21
C ASN A 93 2.55 10.99 22.79
N LEU A 94 2.00 10.37 21.77
CA LEU A 94 2.22 10.72 20.37
C LEU A 94 1.11 11.64 19.85
N ASP A 95 1.41 12.42 18.83
CA ASP A 95 0.44 13.31 18.20
C ASP A 95 -0.38 12.57 17.12
N VAL A 96 0.28 11.64 16.41
CA VAL A 96 -0.35 10.86 15.34
C VAL A 96 0.26 9.46 15.24
N ILE A 97 -0.57 8.47 14.90
CA ILE A 97 -0.14 7.08 14.69
C ILE A 97 -0.65 6.61 13.32
N THR A 98 0.21 5.90 12.62
CA THR A 98 -0.12 5.15 11.40
C THR A 98 0.37 3.71 11.48
N ILE A 99 -0.02 2.90 10.50
CA ILE A 99 0.34 1.48 10.44
C ILE A 99 1.15 1.17 9.18
N GLU A 100 2.00 0.16 9.24
CA GLU A 100 2.61 -0.45 8.03
C GLU A 100 2.04 -1.83 7.71
N ILE A 101 1.26 -2.41 8.65
CA ILE A 101 0.61 -3.72 8.53
C ILE A 101 -0.75 -3.68 9.23
N GLU A 102 -1.72 -4.42 8.73
CA GLU A 102 -3.09 -4.47 9.28
C GLU A 102 -3.21 -5.27 10.57
N ALA A 103 -2.25 -6.16 10.84
CA ALA A 103 -2.23 -7.01 12.03
C ALA A 103 -1.79 -6.20 13.26
N VAL A 104 -2.65 -5.29 13.72
CA VAL A 104 -2.45 -4.43 14.89
C VAL A 104 -3.61 -4.56 15.87
N ASN A 105 -3.39 -4.18 17.14
CA ASN A 105 -4.46 -4.11 18.11
C ASN A 105 -5.34 -2.86 17.88
N VAL A 106 -6.52 -3.08 17.29
CA VAL A 106 -7.42 -1.97 16.91
C VAL A 106 -8.12 -1.38 18.13
N GLU A 107 -8.38 -2.16 19.19
CA GLU A 107 -9.02 -1.68 20.41
C GLU A 107 -8.13 -0.66 21.16
N ALA A 108 -6.83 -0.90 21.20
CA ALA A 108 -5.87 0.08 21.71
C ALA A 108 -5.85 1.37 20.89
N LEU A 109 -5.96 1.27 19.56
CA LEU A 109 -6.05 2.44 18.68
C LEU A 109 -7.35 3.23 18.88
N GLU A 110 -8.49 2.56 19.08
CA GLU A 110 -9.76 3.22 19.44
C GLU A 110 -9.67 3.97 20.77
N LYS A 111 -9.02 3.36 21.76
CA LYS A 111 -8.78 4.01 23.05
C LYS A 111 -7.94 5.27 22.90
N LEU A 112 -6.82 5.17 22.17
CA LEU A 112 -5.93 6.30 21.89
C LEU A 112 -6.66 7.42 21.13
N GLU A 113 -7.46 7.07 20.11
CA GLU A 113 -8.28 8.04 19.35
C GLU A 113 -9.27 8.77 20.27
N SER A 114 -9.93 8.04 21.19
CA SER A 114 -10.85 8.62 22.16
C SER A 114 -10.17 9.57 23.15
N GLU A 115 -8.87 9.45 23.35
CA GLU A 115 -8.02 10.31 24.19
C GLU A 115 -7.33 11.45 23.42
N GLY A 116 -7.62 11.57 22.11
CA GLY A 116 -7.17 12.69 21.29
C GLY A 116 -5.91 12.43 20.44
N VAL A 117 -5.37 11.22 20.45
CA VAL A 117 -4.29 10.83 19.53
C VAL A 117 -4.88 10.64 18.13
N GLN A 118 -4.30 11.25 17.12
CA GLN A 118 -4.76 11.06 15.73
C GLN A 118 -4.36 9.67 15.24
N ILE A 119 -5.32 8.87 14.81
CA ILE A 119 -5.07 7.54 14.22
C ILE A 119 -5.42 7.59 12.74
N ILE A 120 -4.45 7.36 11.87
CA ILE A 120 -4.60 7.41 10.41
C ILE A 120 -4.00 6.16 9.78
N PRO A 121 -4.81 5.32 9.12
CA PRO A 121 -6.26 5.45 8.93
C PRO A 121 -7.07 5.21 10.22
N SER A 122 -8.34 5.61 10.24
CA SER A 122 -9.21 5.48 11.42
C SER A 122 -9.35 4.02 11.88
N PRO A 123 -9.47 3.77 13.19
CA PRO A 123 -9.69 2.41 13.71
C PRO A 123 -10.93 1.73 13.11
N SER A 124 -11.99 2.49 12.83
CA SER A 124 -13.21 1.96 12.20
C SER A 124 -12.96 1.42 10.78
N SER A 125 -12.14 2.11 9.99
CA SER A 125 -11.73 1.63 8.65
C SER A 125 -10.84 0.39 8.75
N LEU A 126 -9.95 0.32 9.74
CA LEU A 126 -9.13 -0.86 10.01
C LEU A 126 -9.98 -2.08 10.36
N LYS A 127 -10.99 -1.93 11.23
CA LYS A 127 -11.94 -3.01 11.56
C LYS A 127 -12.67 -3.54 10.31
N THR A 128 -13.08 -2.64 9.44
CA THR A 128 -13.75 -3.00 8.19
C THR A 128 -12.84 -3.80 7.27
N ILE A 129 -11.57 -3.39 7.15
CA ILE A 129 -10.64 -3.95 6.16
C ILE A 129 -9.92 -5.19 6.67
N LYS A 130 -9.58 -5.26 7.96
CA LYS A 130 -8.78 -6.35 8.55
C LYS A 130 -9.38 -7.74 8.32
N ASN A 131 -10.70 -7.84 8.24
CA ASN A 131 -11.40 -9.11 8.05
C ASN A 131 -12.11 -9.14 6.68
N LYS A 132 -11.82 -10.15 5.84
CA LYS A 132 -12.36 -10.24 4.48
C LYS A 132 -13.89 -10.42 4.44
N ILE A 133 -14.50 -11.00 5.49
CA ILE A 133 -15.96 -11.09 5.59
C ILE A 133 -16.56 -9.70 5.76
N THR A 134 -16.07 -8.93 6.74
CA THR A 134 -16.55 -7.56 6.98
C THR A 134 -16.27 -6.66 5.78
N GLN A 135 -15.14 -6.83 5.12
CA GLN A 135 -14.78 -6.09 3.91
C GLN A 135 -15.75 -6.39 2.74
N LYS A 136 -16.11 -7.66 2.51
CA LYS A 136 -17.09 -8.02 1.46
C LYS A 136 -18.50 -7.56 1.79
N GLN A 137 -18.91 -7.65 3.05
CA GLN A 137 -20.19 -7.11 3.52
C GLN A 137 -20.26 -5.58 3.34
N PHE A 138 -19.14 -4.88 3.61
CA PHE A 138 -19.02 -3.45 3.37
C PHE A 138 -19.18 -3.12 1.88
N TYR A 139 -18.55 -3.86 0.96
CA TYR A 139 -18.73 -3.66 -0.47
C TYR A 139 -20.19 -3.86 -0.90
N HIS A 140 -20.81 -4.95 -0.46
CA HIS A 140 -22.20 -5.25 -0.77
C HIS A 140 -23.15 -4.17 -0.26
N THR A 141 -23.03 -3.78 1.01
CA THR A 141 -23.90 -2.76 1.65
C THR A 141 -23.77 -1.40 0.97
N ASN A 142 -22.58 -1.04 0.47
CA ASN A 142 -22.32 0.23 -0.19
C ASN A 142 -22.42 0.17 -1.72
N GLN A 143 -22.90 -0.95 -2.29
CA GLN A 143 -23.06 -1.17 -3.73
C GLN A 143 -21.75 -0.94 -4.50
N ILE A 144 -20.64 -1.37 -3.92
CA ILE A 144 -19.31 -1.35 -4.54
C ILE A 144 -19.15 -2.65 -5.34
N PRO A 145 -18.88 -2.60 -6.65
CA PRO A 145 -18.71 -3.79 -7.47
C PRO A 145 -17.61 -4.71 -6.93
N THR A 146 -17.94 -5.95 -6.65
CA THR A 146 -17.01 -7.01 -6.21
C THR A 146 -17.54 -8.35 -6.73
N ALA A 147 -16.72 -9.41 -6.72
CA ALA A 147 -17.17 -10.75 -7.07
C ALA A 147 -18.35 -11.16 -6.18
N ASP A 148 -19.33 -11.86 -6.75
CA ASP A 148 -20.40 -12.51 -5.96
C ASP A 148 -19.75 -13.40 -4.92
N PHE A 149 -20.28 -13.42 -3.71
CA PHE A 149 -19.67 -14.15 -2.61
C PHE A 149 -20.67 -14.78 -1.66
N LEU A 150 -20.20 -15.82 -0.97
CA LEU A 150 -20.88 -16.45 0.15
C LEU A 150 -19.94 -16.46 1.36
N ILE A 151 -20.50 -16.50 2.55
CA ILE A 151 -19.73 -16.63 3.80
C ILE A 151 -19.83 -18.09 4.25
N THR A 152 -18.68 -18.70 4.53
CA THR A 152 -18.58 -20.05 5.10
C THR A 152 -17.96 -19.96 6.50
N GLN A 153 -18.45 -20.78 7.43
CA GLN A 153 -17.91 -20.85 8.79
C GLN A 153 -16.86 -21.96 8.91
N ASN A 154 -16.94 -22.95 8.04
CA ASN A 154 -16.05 -24.10 8.04
C ASN A 154 -16.10 -24.80 6.66
N LYS A 155 -15.24 -25.79 6.47
CA LYS A 155 -15.12 -26.56 5.23
C LYS A 155 -16.42 -27.31 4.84
N LYS A 156 -17.24 -27.74 5.81
CA LYS A 156 -18.47 -28.49 5.54
C LYS A 156 -19.49 -27.64 4.79
N ASP A 157 -19.51 -26.32 5.04
CA ASP A 157 -20.43 -25.40 4.36
C ASP A 157 -20.23 -25.42 2.85
N LEU A 158 -18.99 -25.70 2.36
CA LEU A 158 -18.69 -25.79 0.94
C LEU A 158 -19.49 -26.89 0.21
N GLN A 159 -19.88 -27.95 0.92
CA GLN A 159 -20.68 -29.06 0.36
C GLN A 159 -22.08 -28.60 -0.07
N SER A 160 -22.64 -27.59 0.62
CA SER A 160 -23.96 -27.01 0.27
C SER A 160 -23.87 -25.94 -0.82
N HIS A 161 -22.66 -25.56 -1.24
CA HIS A 161 -22.42 -24.47 -2.20
C HIS A 161 -21.72 -24.93 -3.48
N THR A 162 -21.81 -26.22 -3.86
CA THR A 162 -21.12 -26.79 -5.03
C THR A 162 -21.53 -26.15 -6.36
N SER A 163 -22.76 -25.64 -6.48
CA SER A 163 -23.21 -24.86 -7.64
C SER A 163 -22.48 -23.51 -7.82
N PHE A 164 -21.75 -23.08 -6.81
CA PHE A 164 -20.97 -21.84 -6.84
C PHE A 164 -19.60 -22.00 -7.50
N PHE A 165 -19.13 -23.22 -7.66
CA PHE A 165 -17.84 -23.50 -8.31
C PHE A 165 -17.88 -23.22 -9.84
N PRO A 166 -16.73 -22.83 -10.46
CA PRO A 166 -15.44 -22.59 -9.83
C PRO A 166 -15.46 -21.31 -8.98
N ALA A 167 -14.74 -21.34 -7.85
CA ALA A 167 -14.72 -20.28 -6.85
C ALA A 167 -13.35 -20.12 -6.21
N VAL A 168 -13.12 -18.98 -5.58
CA VAL A 168 -11.93 -18.69 -4.79
C VAL A 168 -12.34 -18.63 -3.32
N HIS A 169 -11.74 -19.48 -2.48
CA HIS A 169 -11.99 -19.54 -1.04
C HIS A 169 -10.88 -18.80 -0.29
N LYS A 170 -11.24 -17.77 0.44
CA LYS A 170 -10.28 -16.87 1.11
C LYS A 170 -10.55 -16.84 2.62
N LEU A 171 -9.54 -17.13 3.43
CA LEU A 171 -9.63 -16.99 4.90
C LEU A 171 -10.07 -15.57 5.27
N ALA A 172 -10.94 -15.47 6.28
CA ALA A 172 -11.41 -14.18 6.78
C ALA A 172 -10.26 -13.32 7.32
N GLU A 173 -9.30 -13.93 8.01
CA GLU A 173 -8.15 -13.26 8.61
C GLU A 173 -6.86 -14.09 8.40
N GLY A 174 -5.69 -13.43 8.55
CA GLY A 174 -4.38 -14.11 8.53
C GLY A 174 -3.84 -14.47 7.15
N GLY A 175 -4.55 -14.17 6.05
CA GLY A 175 -4.07 -14.35 4.68
C GLY A 175 -3.21 -13.16 4.22
N TYR A 176 -2.06 -13.45 3.59
CA TYR A 176 -1.17 -12.44 2.98
C TYR A 176 -0.34 -13.07 1.85
N ASP A 177 0.02 -12.31 0.84
CA ASP A 177 0.86 -12.74 -0.28
C ASP A 177 0.42 -14.10 -0.88
N GLY A 178 -0.89 -14.28 -1.14
CA GLY A 178 -1.48 -15.51 -1.67
C GLY A 178 -1.67 -16.65 -0.66
N LYS A 179 -1.19 -16.52 0.56
CA LYS A 179 -1.52 -17.46 1.65
C LYS A 179 -2.94 -17.23 2.15
N GLY A 180 -3.65 -18.30 2.46
CA GLY A 180 -5.06 -18.23 2.86
C GLY A 180 -6.00 -17.99 1.68
N VAL A 181 -5.59 -18.36 0.46
CA VAL A 181 -6.40 -18.33 -0.76
C VAL A 181 -6.30 -19.69 -1.44
N GLU A 182 -7.45 -20.31 -1.74
CA GLU A 182 -7.55 -21.58 -2.45
C GLU A 182 -8.52 -21.46 -3.63
N VAL A 183 -8.11 -21.91 -4.80
CA VAL A 183 -8.97 -22.01 -5.98
C VAL A 183 -9.65 -23.38 -5.97
N LEU A 184 -10.98 -23.39 -5.86
CA LEU A 184 -11.81 -24.58 -5.86
C LEU A 184 -12.51 -24.67 -7.21
N LYS A 185 -12.10 -25.62 -8.06
CA LYS A 185 -12.62 -25.80 -9.42
C LYS A 185 -13.92 -26.60 -9.44
N ASP A 186 -13.97 -27.64 -8.61
CA ASP A 186 -15.10 -28.54 -8.47
C ASP A 186 -15.20 -29.14 -7.05
N GLU A 187 -16.14 -30.02 -6.82
CA GLU A 187 -16.39 -30.68 -5.52
C GLU A 187 -15.17 -31.44 -4.95
N LYS A 188 -14.27 -31.95 -5.80
CA LYS A 188 -13.08 -32.67 -5.35
C LYS A 188 -12.09 -31.75 -4.64
N ASP A 189 -12.13 -30.48 -4.97
CA ASP A 189 -11.25 -29.45 -4.35
C ASP A 189 -11.72 -29.02 -2.95
N ILE A 190 -12.91 -29.42 -2.49
CA ILE A 190 -13.44 -29.07 -1.16
C ILE A 190 -12.45 -29.41 -0.04
N GLN A 191 -11.70 -30.50 -0.20
CA GLN A 191 -10.70 -30.91 0.79
C GLN A 191 -9.59 -29.87 0.99
N ARG A 192 -9.32 -29.02 -0.01
CA ARG A 192 -8.34 -27.92 0.05
C ARG A 192 -8.90 -26.68 0.71
N GLY A 193 -10.23 -26.57 0.83
CA GLY A 193 -10.89 -25.45 1.48
C GLY A 193 -10.52 -25.34 2.97
N PHE A 194 -10.69 -24.15 3.52
CA PHE A 194 -10.35 -23.83 4.91
C PHE A 194 -11.43 -24.30 5.88
N ASP A 195 -11.01 -24.87 7.00
CA ASP A 195 -11.90 -25.24 8.11
C ASP A 195 -11.94 -24.11 9.16
N ALA A 196 -12.31 -22.92 8.70
CA ALA A 196 -12.37 -21.69 9.46
C ALA A 196 -13.29 -20.67 8.74
N PRO A 197 -13.71 -19.58 9.41
CA PRO A 197 -14.47 -18.52 8.76
C PRO A 197 -13.74 -17.99 7.51
N ALA A 198 -14.45 -17.94 6.39
CA ALA A 198 -13.89 -17.62 5.09
C ALA A 198 -14.95 -17.01 4.15
N VAL A 199 -14.49 -16.43 3.06
CA VAL A 199 -15.31 -15.95 1.95
C VAL A 199 -15.12 -16.88 0.76
N LEU A 200 -16.20 -17.37 0.19
CA LEU A 200 -16.24 -18.10 -1.08
C LEU A 200 -16.66 -17.13 -2.18
N GLU A 201 -15.73 -16.72 -3.02
CA GLU A 201 -15.97 -15.76 -4.11
C GLU A 201 -16.16 -16.48 -5.44
N LYS A 202 -17.16 -16.08 -6.23
CA LYS A 202 -17.31 -16.54 -7.60
C LYS A 202 -16.07 -16.20 -8.40
N MET A 203 -15.54 -17.16 -9.14
CA MET A 203 -14.35 -16.97 -9.95
C MET A 203 -14.60 -15.96 -11.07
N ILE A 204 -13.80 -14.92 -11.14
CA ILE A 204 -13.79 -13.95 -12.24
C ILE A 204 -12.76 -14.40 -13.29
N HIS A 205 -13.13 -14.34 -14.56
CA HIS A 205 -12.20 -14.56 -15.68
C HIS A 205 -11.38 -13.29 -15.91
N ILE A 206 -10.27 -13.18 -15.20
CA ILE A 206 -9.43 -11.99 -15.12
C ILE A 206 -8.70 -11.77 -16.45
N SER A 207 -8.83 -10.57 -17.00
CA SER A 207 -8.03 -10.05 -18.11
C SER A 207 -6.81 -9.29 -17.58
N LYS A 208 -7.01 -8.45 -16.55
CA LYS A 208 -5.95 -7.68 -15.88
C LYS A 208 -6.20 -7.55 -14.38
N GLU A 209 -5.12 -7.54 -13.64
CA GLU A 209 -5.13 -7.10 -12.24
C GLU A 209 -4.49 -5.71 -12.16
N ILE A 210 -5.18 -4.77 -11.52
CA ILE A 210 -4.71 -3.40 -11.37
C ILE A 210 -4.83 -2.94 -9.93
N SER A 211 -4.03 -1.95 -9.56
CA SER A 211 -4.12 -1.31 -8.26
C SER A 211 -4.14 0.20 -8.41
N ILE A 212 -4.99 0.87 -7.63
CA ILE A 212 -5.07 2.33 -7.56
C ILE A 212 -4.79 2.75 -6.12
N ILE A 213 -3.77 3.60 -5.95
CA ILE A 213 -3.52 4.25 -4.66
C ILE A 213 -4.40 5.49 -4.57
N VAL A 214 -5.21 5.57 -3.52
CA VAL A 214 -6.10 6.69 -3.23
C VAL A 214 -5.62 7.35 -1.94
N ALA A 215 -5.37 8.65 -2.00
CA ALA A 215 -5.02 9.47 -0.84
C ALA A 215 -6.21 10.35 -0.43
N VAL A 216 -6.51 10.37 0.86
CA VAL A 216 -7.58 11.17 1.46
C VAL A 216 -7.00 12.05 2.55
N SER A 217 -7.11 13.36 2.39
CA SER A 217 -6.71 14.31 3.42
C SER A 217 -7.66 14.32 4.62
N LYS A 218 -7.28 14.96 5.71
CA LYS A 218 -8.16 15.14 6.88
C LYS A 218 -9.39 15.99 6.57
N THR A 219 -9.31 16.87 5.56
CA THR A 219 -10.43 17.70 5.11
C THR A 219 -11.34 16.98 4.12
N GLY A 220 -11.00 15.73 3.72
CA GLY A 220 -11.76 14.94 2.77
C GLY A 220 -11.40 15.19 1.30
N GLU A 221 -10.33 15.96 1.01
CA GLU A 221 -9.78 16.06 -0.33
C GLU A 221 -9.23 14.71 -0.77
N ILE A 222 -9.49 14.34 -2.04
CA ILE A 222 -9.07 13.04 -2.59
C ILE A 222 -8.20 13.26 -3.82
N THR A 223 -7.09 12.54 -3.88
CA THR A 223 -6.28 12.39 -5.09
C THR A 223 -5.93 10.92 -5.34
N LEU A 224 -5.75 10.56 -6.61
CA LEU A 224 -5.45 9.20 -7.04
C LEU A 224 -4.11 9.17 -7.77
N TYR A 225 -3.36 8.11 -7.55
CA TYR A 225 -2.28 7.74 -8.45
C TYR A 225 -2.86 7.05 -9.69
N PRO A 226 -2.23 7.20 -10.87
CA PRO A 226 -2.63 6.44 -12.03
C PRO A 226 -2.67 4.94 -11.72
N PRO A 227 -3.65 4.19 -12.27
CA PRO A 227 -3.70 2.74 -12.08
C PRO A 227 -2.38 2.08 -12.45
N ALA A 228 -1.95 1.12 -11.66
CA ALA A 228 -0.80 0.27 -11.95
C ALA A 228 -1.27 -1.13 -12.34
N GLU A 229 -0.77 -1.66 -13.47
CA GLU A 229 -1.06 -3.02 -13.95
C GLU A 229 -0.09 -3.99 -13.27
N MET A 230 -0.63 -4.98 -12.58
CA MET A 230 0.13 -6.03 -11.91
C MET A 230 0.19 -7.28 -12.79
N VAL A 231 1.40 -7.73 -13.12
CA VAL A 231 1.63 -8.93 -13.92
C VAL A 231 2.21 -10.00 -13.00
N PHE A 232 1.50 -11.12 -12.89
CA PHE A 232 1.89 -12.24 -12.03
C PHE A 232 2.60 -13.32 -12.82
N ASP A 233 3.60 -13.94 -12.20
CA ASP A 233 4.22 -15.16 -12.70
C ASP A 233 3.22 -16.31 -12.54
N PRO A 234 2.77 -16.96 -13.64
CA PRO A 234 1.73 -17.98 -13.57
C PRO A 234 2.17 -19.26 -12.85
N ALA A 235 3.48 -19.51 -12.72
CA ALA A 235 4.02 -20.69 -12.04
C ALA A 235 4.17 -20.46 -10.53
N LEU A 236 4.53 -19.26 -10.13
CA LEU A 236 4.82 -18.90 -8.73
C LEU A 236 3.67 -18.19 -8.02
N ASN A 237 2.68 -17.71 -8.79
CA ASN A 237 1.58 -16.85 -8.30
C ASN A 237 2.11 -15.65 -7.47
N LEU A 238 3.27 -15.12 -7.87
CA LEU A 238 3.89 -13.94 -7.27
C LEU A 238 3.93 -12.82 -8.31
N LEU A 239 3.82 -11.58 -7.84
CA LEU A 239 3.97 -10.40 -8.69
C LEU A 239 5.34 -10.45 -9.39
N ASP A 240 5.35 -10.61 -10.70
CA ASP A 240 6.54 -10.65 -11.53
C ASP A 240 7.08 -9.24 -11.76
N TYR A 241 6.24 -8.39 -12.35
CA TYR A 241 6.51 -6.97 -12.49
C TYR A 241 5.20 -6.17 -12.53
N GLN A 242 5.32 -4.87 -12.42
CA GLN A 242 4.22 -3.94 -12.45
C GLN A 242 4.51 -2.82 -13.44
N ILE A 243 3.49 -2.32 -14.13
CA ILE A 243 3.57 -1.20 -15.07
C ILE A 243 2.72 -0.04 -14.55
N SER A 244 3.25 1.17 -14.52
CA SER A 244 2.46 2.37 -14.22
C SER A 244 2.83 3.52 -15.20
N PRO A 245 1.84 4.20 -15.80
CA PRO A 245 0.40 3.89 -15.80
C PRO A 245 0.04 2.57 -16.45
N ALA A 246 -1.06 1.94 -16.00
CA ALA A 246 -1.59 0.70 -16.57
C ALA A 246 -2.06 0.90 -18.02
N ARG A 247 -1.92 -0.14 -18.82
CA ARG A 247 -2.42 -0.17 -20.23
C ARG A 247 -3.89 -0.55 -20.25
N LEU A 248 -4.77 0.42 -20.07
CA LEU A 248 -6.22 0.24 -20.02
C LEU A 248 -6.90 1.01 -21.15
N GLU A 249 -8.04 0.48 -21.60
CA GLU A 249 -8.96 1.26 -22.40
C GLU A 249 -9.53 2.42 -21.57
N GLU A 250 -9.77 3.56 -22.17
CA GLU A 250 -10.21 4.79 -21.49
C GLU A 250 -11.47 4.56 -20.63
N LYS A 251 -12.43 3.79 -21.14
CA LYS A 251 -13.65 3.44 -20.40
C LYS A 251 -13.36 2.64 -19.12
N VAL A 252 -12.45 1.67 -19.20
CA VAL A 252 -12.05 0.84 -18.07
C VAL A 252 -11.27 1.66 -17.05
N PHE A 253 -10.40 2.55 -17.51
CA PHE A 253 -9.63 3.47 -16.69
C PHE A 253 -10.55 4.32 -15.80
N PHE A 254 -11.48 5.07 -16.39
CA PHE A 254 -12.41 5.92 -15.62
C PHE A 254 -13.34 5.11 -14.72
N LYS A 255 -13.77 3.92 -15.15
CA LYS A 255 -14.57 3.03 -14.31
C LYS A 255 -13.81 2.58 -13.07
N ALA A 256 -12.54 2.19 -13.25
CA ALA A 256 -11.68 1.76 -12.14
C ALA A 256 -11.46 2.89 -11.13
N GLU A 257 -11.16 4.10 -11.60
CA GLU A 257 -10.99 5.27 -10.74
C GLU A 257 -12.28 5.59 -9.96
N ALA A 258 -13.43 5.59 -10.63
CA ALA A 258 -14.73 5.86 -9.99
C ALA A 258 -15.04 4.85 -8.88
N ILE A 259 -14.79 3.56 -9.13
CA ILE A 259 -14.99 2.48 -8.14
C ILE A 259 -14.03 2.63 -6.96
N ALA A 260 -12.74 2.92 -7.22
CA ALA A 260 -11.75 3.12 -6.17
C ALA A 260 -12.11 4.32 -5.27
N VAL A 261 -12.52 5.45 -5.87
CA VAL A 261 -13.00 6.62 -5.12
C VAL A 261 -14.24 6.31 -4.31
N GLN A 262 -15.23 5.61 -4.90
CA GLN A 262 -16.45 5.22 -4.19
C GLN A 262 -16.11 4.38 -2.97
N ALA A 263 -15.28 3.36 -3.14
CA ALA A 263 -14.89 2.44 -2.07
C ALA A 263 -14.19 3.17 -0.91
N VAL A 264 -13.23 4.03 -1.21
CA VAL A 264 -12.48 4.75 -0.18
C VAL A 264 -13.30 5.84 0.50
N LYS A 265 -14.14 6.59 -0.25
CA LYS A 265 -15.06 7.56 0.35
C LYS A 265 -16.00 6.95 1.40
N LYS A 266 -16.45 5.72 1.16
CA LYS A 266 -17.34 5.01 2.08
C LYS A 266 -16.66 4.53 3.36
N LEU A 267 -15.32 4.43 3.38
CA LEU A 267 -14.56 4.17 4.60
C LEU A 267 -14.52 5.37 5.55
N ALA A 268 -14.82 6.57 5.05
CA ALA A 268 -14.88 7.83 5.82
C ALA A 268 -13.65 8.06 6.72
N SER A 269 -12.47 7.80 6.18
CA SER A 269 -11.20 7.89 6.91
C SER A 269 -10.16 8.67 6.10
N PRO A 270 -9.41 9.60 6.70
CA PRO A 270 -8.18 10.10 6.09
C PRO A 270 -7.16 8.97 6.02
N GLY A 271 -6.24 9.06 5.07
CA GLY A 271 -5.18 8.07 4.93
C GLY A 271 -4.82 7.79 3.48
N LEU A 272 -4.05 6.73 3.31
CA LEU A 272 -3.66 6.23 2.01
C LEU A 272 -4.16 4.79 1.88
N PHE A 273 -4.86 4.53 0.78
CA PHE A 273 -5.52 3.25 0.54
C PHE A 273 -5.09 2.69 -0.82
N ALA A 274 -4.62 1.45 -0.84
CA ALA A 274 -4.41 0.73 -2.08
C ALA A 274 -5.65 -0.11 -2.39
N VAL A 275 -6.31 0.19 -3.50
CA VAL A 275 -7.50 -0.54 -3.97
C VAL A 275 -7.06 -1.48 -5.08
N GLU A 276 -7.07 -2.79 -4.82
CA GLU A 276 -6.81 -3.82 -5.81
C GLU A 276 -8.09 -4.16 -6.56
N LEU A 277 -8.00 -4.16 -7.87
CA LEU A 277 -9.13 -4.30 -8.78
C LEU A 277 -8.85 -5.40 -9.79
N LEU A 278 -9.89 -6.19 -10.09
CA LEU A 278 -9.90 -7.19 -11.15
C LEU A 278 -10.67 -6.64 -12.34
N VAL A 279 -10.09 -6.72 -13.52
CA VAL A 279 -10.74 -6.37 -14.79
C VAL A 279 -10.99 -7.67 -15.56
N ASP A 280 -12.24 -7.92 -15.94
CA ASP A 280 -12.57 -9.09 -16.75
C ASP A 280 -12.40 -8.85 -18.27
N HIS A 281 -12.64 -9.87 -19.08
CA HIS A 281 -12.53 -9.78 -20.54
C HIS A 281 -13.61 -8.91 -21.20
N GLN A 282 -14.67 -8.53 -20.49
CA GLN A 282 -15.72 -7.60 -20.94
C GLN A 282 -15.43 -6.16 -20.53
N GLY A 283 -14.33 -5.93 -19.79
CA GLY A 283 -13.97 -4.60 -19.25
C GLY A 283 -14.78 -4.21 -18.00
N GLU A 284 -15.46 -5.19 -17.36
CA GLU A 284 -16.06 -4.98 -16.05
C GLU A 284 -14.97 -4.95 -14.97
N VAL A 285 -15.19 -4.11 -13.95
CA VAL A 285 -14.19 -3.86 -12.89
C VAL A 285 -14.78 -4.21 -11.54
N TYR A 286 -14.03 -4.98 -10.77
CA TYR A 286 -14.44 -5.49 -9.46
C TYR A 286 -13.38 -5.19 -8.41
N VAL A 287 -13.78 -4.73 -7.23
CA VAL A 287 -12.85 -4.59 -6.09
C VAL A 287 -12.52 -5.99 -5.57
N ASN A 288 -11.22 -6.30 -5.55
CA ASN A 288 -10.67 -7.50 -4.92
C ASN A 288 -10.51 -7.25 -3.42
N GLU A 289 -9.63 -6.32 -3.04
CA GLU A 289 -9.41 -5.94 -1.65
C GLU A 289 -8.88 -4.50 -1.54
N ILE A 290 -8.90 -3.95 -0.33
CA ILE A 290 -8.32 -2.65 0.01
C ILE A 290 -7.28 -2.86 1.10
N ALA A 291 -6.09 -2.28 0.93
CA ALA A 291 -5.09 -2.16 1.99
C ALA A 291 -5.08 -0.70 2.50
N PRO A 292 -5.24 -0.46 3.81
CA PRO A 292 -5.40 0.88 4.39
C PRO A 292 -4.04 1.51 4.76
N ARG A 293 -3.06 1.42 3.90
CA ARG A 293 -1.67 1.83 4.11
C ARG A 293 -0.90 1.95 2.80
N VAL A 294 0.33 2.43 2.88
CA VAL A 294 1.27 2.32 1.76
C VAL A 294 1.39 0.86 1.30
N HIS A 295 1.51 0.64 0.00
CA HIS A 295 1.40 -0.69 -0.58
C HIS A 295 2.51 -0.96 -1.61
N ASN A 296 2.80 -2.25 -1.85
CA ASN A 296 3.81 -2.67 -2.82
C ASN A 296 3.51 -2.13 -4.24
N SER A 297 2.23 -2.10 -4.62
CA SER A 297 1.81 -1.54 -5.92
C SER A 297 2.07 -0.04 -6.09
N GLY A 298 2.36 0.69 -5.02
CA GLY A 298 2.70 2.11 -5.04
C GLY A 298 4.21 2.41 -4.95
N HIS A 299 5.08 1.39 -4.86
CA HIS A 299 6.52 1.63 -4.70
C HIS A 299 7.16 2.37 -5.88
N HIS A 300 6.69 2.11 -7.11
CA HIS A 300 7.13 2.82 -8.31
C HIS A 300 6.98 4.34 -8.20
N SER A 301 6.08 4.82 -7.34
CA SER A 301 5.81 6.25 -7.18
C SER A 301 6.99 7.02 -6.56
N ILE A 302 8.00 6.34 -5.99
CA ILE A 302 9.18 7.00 -5.41
C ILE A 302 9.91 7.79 -6.49
N GLU A 303 10.14 7.20 -7.65
CA GLU A 303 10.82 7.84 -8.78
C GLU A 303 9.84 8.19 -9.91
N GLY A 304 8.75 7.44 -10.03
CA GLY A 304 7.81 7.54 -11.16
C GLY A 304 6.80 8.67 -11.07
N ASN A 305 6.60 9.29 -9.90
CA ASN A 305 5.60 10.34 -9.68
C ASN A 305 6.22 11.56 -8.99
N TYR A 306 5.59 12.75 -9.12
CA TYR A 306 6.06 13.96 -8.43
C TYR A 306 6.05 13.82 -6.91
N SER A 307 5.02 13.18 -6.34
CA SER A 307 4.97 12.82 -4.91
C SER A 307 4.82 11.30 -4.79
N SER A 308 5.67 10.66 -4.00
CA SER A 308 5.54 9.23 -3.74
C SER A 308 4.38 8.95 -2.78
N GLN A 309 3.90 7.70 -2.76
CA GLN A 309 2.92 7.28 -1.75
C GLN A 309 3.41 7.51 -0.30
N PHE A 310 4.71 7.42 -0.07
CA PHE A 310 5.31 7.62 1.24
C PHE A 310 5.32 9.10 1.64
N ASP A 311 5.70 9.99 0.70
CA ASP A 311 5.60 11.44 0.84
C ASP A 311 4.14 11.87 1.08
N MET A 312 3.22 11.31 0.29
CA MET A 312 1.79 11.58 0.39
C MET A 312 1.23 11.23 1.77
N LEU A 313 1.60 10.06 2.33
CA LEU A 313 1.15 9.68 3.67
C LEU A 313 1.69 10.64 4.73
N TRP A 314 2.94 11.08 4.63
CA TRP A 314 3.48 12.09 5.55
C TRP A 314 2.74 13.41 5.45
N ARG A 315 2.37 13.88 4.26
CA ARG A 315 1.55 15.07 4.10
C ARG A 315 0.21 14.94 4.84
N ILE A 316 -0.43 13.78 4.74
CA ILE A 316 -1.70 13.51 5.44
C ILE A 316 -1.49 13.50 6.97
N LEU A 317 -0.46 12.81 7.46
CA LEU A 317 -0.13 12.72 8.89
C LEU A 317 0.18 14.10 9.51
N LEU A 318 0.89 14.94 8.76
CA LEU A 318 1.36 16.25 9.20
C LEU A 318 0.38 17.38 8.87
N ASP A 319 -0.74 17.08 8.21
CA ASP A 319 -1.78 18.04 7.82
C ASP A 319 -1.32 19.06 6.76
N TYR A 320 -0.47 18.59 5.84
CA TYR A 320 -0.04 19.36 4.68
C TYR A 320 -0.96 19.11 3.47
N PRO A 321 -1.00 20.01 2.48
CA PRO A 321 -1.71 19.79 1.23
C PRO A 321 -1.26 18.52 0.54
N LEU A 322 -2.19 17.82 -0.13
CA LEU A 322 -1.87 16.65 -0.94
C LEU A 322 -0.90 17.03 -2.07
N GLY A 323 0.04 16.16 -2.35
CA GLY A 323 1.02 16.34 -3.41
C GLY A 323 0.48 15.92 -4.78
N SER A 324 1.20 16.28 -5.84
CA SER A 324 0.85 15.86 -7.20
C SER A 324 1.15 14.37 -7.41
N THR A 325 0.14 13.62 -7.81
CA THR A 325 0.23 12.19 -8.14
C THR A 325 0.55 11.94 -9.63
N LYS A 326 0.78 13.02 -10.42
CA LYS A 326 1.09 12.89 -11.84
C LYS A 326 2.38 12.08 -12.05
N PRO A 327 2.42 11.18 -13.05
CA PRO A 327 3.63 10.45 -13.39
C PRO A 327 4.66 11.40 -14.03
N VAL A 328 5.92 11.20 -13.68
CA VAL A 328 7.06 11.86 -14.35
C VAL A 328 7.42 11.09 -15.60
N HIS A 329 7.43 9.77 -15.51
CA HIS A 329 7.69 8.84 -16.59
C HIS A 329 6.86 7.57 -16.42
N THR A 330 6.73 6.80 -17.50
CA THR A 330 6.28 5.41 -17.39
C THR A 330 7.30 4.63 -16.57
N SER A 331 6.82 3.78 -15.69
CA SER A 331 7.65 2.96 -14.82
C SER A 331 7.32 1.47 -14.93
N VAL A 332 8.34 0.64 -14.81
CA VAL A 332 8.21 -0.80 -14.57
C VAL A 332 8.90 -1.12 -13.27
N LEU A 333 8.18 -1.73 -12.34
CA LEU A 333 8.71 -2.16 -11.05
C LEU A 333 8.83 -3.67 -11.02
N LEU A 334 9.95 -4.17 -10.52
CA LEU A 334 10.14 -5.60 -10.23
C LEU A 334 10.55 -5.81 -8.78
N ASN A 335 10.04 -6.88 -8.17
CA ASN A 335 10.45 -7.29 -6.83
C ASN A 335 11.80 -8.02 -6.88
N ILE A 336 12.65 -7.75 -5.90
CA ILE A 336 13.85 -8.55 -5.59
C ILE A 336 13.42 -9.55 -4.54
N ILE A 337 13.39 -10.83 -4.90
CA ILE A 337 12.92 -11.92 -4.01
C ILE A 337 14.05 -12.92 -3.73
N GLY A 338 13.97 -13.55 -2.56
CA GLY A 338 14.86 -14.66 -2.20
C GLY A 338 14.71 -15.83 -3.16
N ALA A 339 15.83 -16.34 -3.65
CA ALA A 339 15.86 -17.43 -4.63
C ALA A 339 15.38 -18.75 -4.03
N GLU A 340 14.81 -19.61 -4.89
CA GLU A 340 14.36 -20.95 -4.51
C GLU A 340 15.56 -21.78 -4.01
N GLY A 341 15.31 -22.60 -2.98
CA GLY A 341 16.35 -23.44 -2.37
C GLY A 341 17.34 -22.70 -1.44
N HIS A 342 17.22 -21.38 -1.26
CA HIS A 342 18.12 -20.59 -0.43
C HIS A 342 17.44 -20.02 0.82
N SER A 343 17.91 -20.43 2.02
CA SER A 343 17.47 -19.89 3.31
C SER A 343 18.69 -19.64 4.20
N GLY A 344 18.91 -18.38 4.63
CA GLY A 344 20.08 -18.00 5.43
C GLY A 344 20.43 -16.53 5.29
N GLN A 345 21.66 -16.17 5.63
CA GLN A 345 22.15 -14.78 5.50
C GLN A 345 22.17 -14.36 4.03
N ALA A 346 21.56 -13.21 3.75
CA ALA A 346 21.32 -12.75 2.39
C ALA A 346 22.60 -12.28 1.68
N VAL A 347 22.81 -12.77 0.46
CA VAL A 347 23.85 -12.32 -0.46
C VAL A 347 23.20 -11.94 -1.79
N TYR A 348 23.57 -10.78 -2.31
CA TYR A 348 23.04 -10.23 -3.56
C TYR A 348 24.04 -10.43 -4.70
N LEU A 349 23.85 -11.48 -5.51
CA LEU A 349 24.69 -11.74 -6.68
C LEU A 349 24.20 -10.88 -7.86
N GLY A 350 25.12 -10.27 -8.58
CA GLY A 350 24.81 -9.44 -9.76
C GLY A 350 24.37 -8.01 -9.46
N LEU A 351 24.37 -7.57 -8.19
CA LEU A 351 23.93 -6.22 -7.79
C LEU A 351 24.74 -5.12 -8.48
N GLU A 352 26.07 -5.28 -8.60
CA GLU A 352 26.93 -4.28 -9.25
C GLU A 352 26.58 -4.03 -10.73
N GLN A 353 26.15 -5.07 -11.44
CA GLN A 353 25.72 -4.96 -12.83
C GLN A 353 24.40 -4.18 -12.94
N VAL A 354 23.48 -4.39 -11.99
CA VAL A 354 22.22 -3.66 -11.95
C VAL A 354 22.46 -2.19 -11.60
N LEU A 355 23.37 -1.89 -10.66
CA LEU A 355 23.74 -0.51 -10.30
C LEU A 355 24.35 0.29 -11.47
N LYS A 356 24.89 -0.37 -12.49
CA LYS A 356 25.38 0.25 -13.74
C LYS A 356 24.27 0.48 -14.78
N THR A 357 23.05 0.00 -14.53
CA THR A 357 21.93 0.13 -15.47
C THR A 357 21.33 1.52 -15.33
N GLU A 358 21.35 2.28 -16.40
CA GLU A 358 20.74 3.62 -16.46
C GLU A 358 19.24 3.54 -16.24
N ASN A 359 18.69 4.51 -15.50
CA ASN A 359 17.27 4.62 -15.14
C ASN A 359 16.72 3.42 -14.34
N ALA A 360 17.60 2.68 -13.64
CA ALA A 360 17.24 1.64 -12.69
C ALA A 360 17.48 2.12 -11.25
N PHE A 361 16.43 2.23 -10.47
CA PHE A 361 16.47 2.69 -9.08
C PHE A 361 16.25 1.50 -8.15
N ILE A 362 17.24 1.23 -7.29
CA ILE A 362 17.27 0.03 -6.47
C ILE A 362 17.00 0.37 -5.02
N HIS A 363 16.02 -0.32 -4.44
CA HIS A 363 15.65 -0.22 -3.02
C HIS A 363 15.84 -1.58 -2.34
N LEU A 364 16.92 -1.72 -1.59
CA LEU A 364 17.16 -2.90 -0.73
C LEU A 364 16.51 -2.65 0.63
N TYR A 365 15.77 -3.65 1.11
CA TYR A 365 15.01 -3.50 2.37
C TYR A 365 15.82 -3.68 3.64
N GLY A 366 17.11 -4.03 3.53
CA GLY A 366 18.00 -4.18 4.69
C GLY A 366 17.74 -5.46 5.51
N LYS A 367 17.04 -6.45 4.95
CA LYS A 367 16.80 -7.73 5.63
C LYS A 367 18.05 -8.58 5.60
N SER A 368 18.54 -9.00 6.78
CA SER A 368 19.78 -9.78 6.92
C SER A 368 19.63 -11.22 6.45
N TYR A 369 18.41 -11.79 6.49
CA TYR A 369 18.14 -13.18 6.11
C TYR A 369 17.21 -13.24 4.91
N THR A 370 17.46 -14.18 4.01
CA THR A 370 16.58 -14.51 2.89
C THR A 370 15.94 -15.89 3.07
N LYS A 371 14.84 -16.10 2.39
CA LYS A 371 14.19 -17.41 2.16
C LYS A 371 13.43 -17.35 0.83
N PRO A 372 13.06 -18.50 0.22
CA PRO A 372 12.31 -18.53 -1.01
C PRO A 372 11.10 -17.58 -1.00
N GLY A 373 10.99 -16.75 -2.04
CA GLY A 373 9.89 -15.79 -2.21
C GLY A 373 9.89 -14.58 -1.24
N ARG A 374 10.81 -14.48 -0.27
CA ARG A 374 10.88 -13.32 0.62
C ARG A 374 11.22 -12.05 -0.16
N LYS A 375 10.39 -11.01 -0.06
CA LYS A 375 10.66 -9.69 -0.66
C LYS A 375 11.88 -9.06 0.04
N MET A 376 12.97 -8.89 -0.70
CA MET A 376 14.27 -8.41 -0.21
C MET A 376 14.56 -6.98 -0.70
N GLY A 377 13.81 -6.52 -1.70
CA GLY A 377 13.93 -5.20 -2.30
C GLY A 377 12.99 -5.05 -3.48
N HIS A 378 13.11 -3.92 -4.18
CA HIS A 378 12.50 -3.72 -5.49
C HIS A 378 13.42 -2.86 -6.38
N ILE A 379 13.14 -2.86 -7.66
CA ILE A 379 13.79 -2.00 -8.65
C ILE A 379 12.71 -1.30 -9.44
N THR A 380 12.79 0.02 -9.55
CA THR A 380 11.97 0.82 -10.46
C THR A 380 12.79 1.16 -11.70
N LEU A 381 12.27 0.87 -12.88
CA LEU A 381 12.82 1.29 -14.16
C LEU A 381 11.96 2.42 -14.72
N LEU A 382 12.59 3.51 -15.19
CA LEU A 382 11.91 4.64 -15.80
C LEU A 382 12.23 4.77 -17.27
N GLY A 383 11.26 5.15 -18.09
CA GLY A 383 11.45 5.40 -19.52
C GLY A 383 10.13 5.68 -20.22
N SER A 384 10.18 5.85 -21.55
CA SER A 384 9.01 6.12 -22.39
C SER A 384 8.47 4.87 -23.09
N ASP A 385 9.31 3.87 -23.33
CA ASP A 385 8.93 2.62 -24.02
C ASP A 385 8.75 1.47 -23.03
N ILE A 386 7.51 1.05 -22.85
CA ILE A 386 7.14 -0.04 -21.95
C ILE A 386 7.82 -1.36 -22.36
N SER A 387 7.92 -1.65 -23.64
CA SER A 387 8.51 -2.91 -24.14
C SER A 387 9.99 -2.99 -23.79
N GLU A 388 10.71 -1.88 -23.96
CA GLU A 388 12.11 -1.77 -23.55
C GLU A 388 12.26 -1.94 -22.03
N LEU A 389 11.39 -1.30 -21.22
CA LEU A 389 11.42 -1.40 -19.78
C LEU A 389 11.16 -2.84 -19.30
N VAL A 390 10.17 -3.52 -19.87
CA VAL A 390 9.88 -4.93 -19.55
C VAL A 390 11.03 -5.84 -19.96
N PHE A 391 11.65 -5.60 -21.12
CA PHE A 391 12.85 -6.34 -21.53
C PHE A 391 14.01 -6.13 -20.55
N LYS A 392 14.27 -4.89 -20.12
CA LYS A 392 15.26 -4.57 -19.09
C LYS A 392 14.95 -5.25 -17.75
N ALA A 393 13.67 -5.25 -17.33
CA ALA A 393 13.23 -5.91 -16.12
C ALA A 393 13.55 -7.41 -16.12
N HIS A 394 13.21 -8.12 -17.21
CA HIS A 394 13.55 -9.54 -17.35
C HIS A 394 15.06 -9.80 -17.37
N ARG A 395 15.86 -8.95 -18.01
CA ARG A 395 17.33 -9.05 -17.95
C ARG A 395 17.84 -8.91 -16.53
N ILE A 396 17.36 -7.92 -15.78
CA ILE A 396 17.72 -7.69 -14.38
C ILE A 396 17.33 -8.89 -13.52
N LYS A 397 16.09 -9.41 -13.67
CA LYS A 397 15.63 -10.60 -12.95
C LYS A 397 16.53 -11.82 -13.15
N ASN A 398 17.11 -11.95 -14.33
CA ASN A 398 18.07 -13.02 -14.63
C ASN A 398 19.47 -12.79 -14.02
N MET A 399 19.92 -11.54 -13.94
CA MET A 399 21.24 -11.18 -13.41
C MET A 399 21.27 -11.11 -11.87
N LEU A 400 20.24 -10.50 -11.26
CA LEU A 400 20.17 -10.29 -9.81
C LEU A 400 19.52 -11.49 -9.12
N LYS A 401 20.30 -12.14 -8.26
CA LYS A 401 19.80 -13.24 -7.42
C LYS A 401 20.09 -12.95 -5.95
N VAL A 402 19.13 -13.25 -5.08
CA VAL A 402 19.32 -13.18 -3.63
C VAL A 402 19.40 -14.61 -3.10
N VAL A 403 20.58 -15.01 -2.70
CA VAL A 403 20.89 -16.36 -2.23
C VAL A 403 21.31 -16.33 -0.76
N ALA A 404 21.36 -17.49 -0.11
CA ALA A 404 21.97 -17.61 1.21
C ALA A 404 23.50 -17.72 1.08
N SER A 405 24.24 -17.08 2.01
CA SER A 405 25.67 -17.37 2.17
C SER A 405 25.87 -18.86 2.48
N THR A 406 26.84 -19.46 1.84
CA THR A 406 27.35 -20.82 2.18
C THR A 406 27.96 -20.84 3.56
#